data_c9c9cdeaba2bc9c6ab9f33e372639d48
#
_entry.id   c9c9cdeaba2bc9c6ab9f33e372639d48
#
_cell.length_a   1.000
_cell.length_b   1.000
_cell.length_c   1.000
_cell.angle_alpha   90.00
_cell.angle_beta   90.00
_cell.angle_gamma   90.00
#
_symmetry.space_group_name_H-M   'P 1'
#
loop_
_entity.id
_entity.type
_entity.pdbx_description
1 polymer ?
#
loop_
_entity_poly.entity_id
_entity_poly.type
_entity_poly.pdbx_seq_one_letter_code
_entity_poly.pdbx_strand_id
1 'polypeptide(L)'
;MLEISKDELMNESSQFIENVFTLEPWNSVSKECTSILIYPKTQESYPFEIWIIFSNASLMSFKNFPLRDSILEYGNLISDKSSSSFKINIFSYERLKGFLQNSNSASMELNWSIRNSISLIDNHNRHFELVEESKRINLKNHENLIRNYFLSVNSIVYSINNNNKCNDLMYNELILIFMRIGNLLEKDCFPPVAVLENEFRSLEIGKKYLANLNYIKDKIYSGQELTPDSKDIINRFMSDISKLVIAKFGNTKKWMNDPNSLNYILPNFK
;
A
#
# COMPACT_ATOMS: atom_id res chain seq x y z
N MET A 1 9.37 23.29 3.99
CA MET A 1 10.04 22.08 4.50
C MET A 1 11.15 21.76 3.53
N LEU A 2 12.41 21.62 3.98
CA LEU A 2 13.53 21.28 3.10
C LEU A 2 13.32 19.83 2.61
N GLU A 3 13.30 19.62 1.29
CA GLU A 3 13.33 18.28 0.71
C GLU A 3 14.69 17.65 1.04
N ILE A 4 14.71 16.64 1.89
CA ILE A 4 15.91 15.84 2.13
C ILE A 4 16.20 15.06 0.87
N SER A 5 17.39 15.21 0.31
CA SER A 5 17.82 14.44 -0.84
C SER A 5 17.91 12.94 -0.49
N LYS A 6 17.83 12.07 -1.51
CA LYS A 6 17.99 10.63 -1.30
C LYS A 6 19.34 10.28 -0.65
N ASP A 7 20.40 10.98 -1.04
CA ASP A 7 21.75 10.74 -0.53
C ASP A 7 21.89 11.19 0.93
N GLU A 8 21.30 12.32 1.30
CA GLU A 8 21.24 12.77 2.69
C GLU A 8 20.46 11.78 3.55
N LEU A 9 19.29 11.32 3.10
CA LEU A 9 18.49 10.33 3.80
C LEU A 9 19.26 9.01 4.00
N MET A 10 19.98 8.55 2.98
CA MET A 10 20.84 7.36 3.10
C MET A 10 21.96 7.56 4.12
N ASN A 11 22.62 8.69 4.10
CA ASN A 11 23.73 8.99 5.04
C ASN A 11 23.21 9.07 6.49
N GLU A 12 22.15 9.82 6.74
CA GLU A 12 21.55 9.93 8.07
C GLU A 12 21.03 8.57 8.58
N SER A 13 20.40 7.79 7.71
CA SER A 13 19.90 6.46 8.06
C SER A 13 21.05 5.49 8.37
N SER A 14 22.15 5.54 7.64
CA SER A 14 23.33 4.71 7.88
C SER A 14 23.97 5.06 9.22
N GLN A 15 24.18 6.34 9.52
CA GLN A 15 24.71 6.81 10.79
C GLN A 15 23.80 6.40 11.96
N PHE A 16 22.48 6.51 11.79
CA PHE A 16 21.52 6.08 12.79
C PHE A 16 21.62 4.59 13.07
N ILE A 17 21.69 3.74 12.05
CA ILE A 17 21.81 2.29 12.20
C ILE A 17 23.17 1.90 12.83
N GLU A 18 24.26 2.53 12.43
CA GLU A 18 25.57 2.30 13.05
C GLU A 18 25.50 2.60 14.57
N ASN A 19 24.90 3.72 14.96
CA ASN A 19 24.72 4.06 16.37
C ASN A 19 23.82 3.06 17.10
N VAL A 20 22.71 2.63 16.51
CA VAL A 20 21.81 1.62 17.08
C VAL A 20 22.54 0.30 17.30
N PHE A 21 23.36 -0.13 16.36
CA PHE A 21 24.07 -1.40 16.44
C PHE A 21 25.25 -1.39 17.43
N THR A 22 25.62 -0.26 17.99
CA THR A 22 26.54 -0.20 19.13
C THR A 22 25.86 -0.50 20.47
N LEU A 23 24.53 -0.46 20.53
CA LEU A 23 23.73 -0.62 21.75
C LEU A 23 23.19 -2.05 21.87
N GLU A 24 23.18 -2.58 23.11
CA GLU A 24 22.45 -3.82 23.36
C GLU A 24 20.92 -3.58 23.39
N PRO A 25 20.12 -4.52 22.87
CA PRO A 25 20.52 -5.84 22.37
C PRO A 25 20.93 -5.88 20.88
N TRP A 26 20.95 -4.73 20.21
CA TRP A 26 21.20 -4.62 18.76
C TRP A 26 22.59 -5.09 18.35
N ASN A 27 23.61 -4.79 19.17
CA ASN A 27 24.99 -5.21 18.92
C ASN A 27 25.11 -6.73 18.80
N SER A 28 24.46 -7.46 19.71
CA SER A 28 24.47 -8.93 19.71
C SER A 28 23.77 -9.56 18.49
N VAL A 29 22.76 -8.90 17.92
CA VAL A 29 21.94 -9.47 16.84
C VAL A 29 22.24 -8.88 15.47
N SER A 30 23.04 -7.83 15.38
CA SER A 30 23.33 -7.12 14.12
C SER A 30 23.87 -8.04 13.01
N LYS A 31 24.68 -9.03 13.37
CA LYS A 31 25.26 -10.00 12.43
C LYS A 31 24.25 -10.96 11.82
N GLU A 32 23.09 -11.12 12.46
CA GLU A 32 22.01 -12.00 12.02
C GLU A 32 21.02 -11.28 11.09
N CYS A 33 21.21 -9.97 10.88
CA CYS A 33 20.38 -9.16 10.01
C CYS A 33 20.59 -9.58 8.55
N THR A 34 19.48 -9.82 7.83
CA THR A 34 19.51 -10.16 6.41
C THR A 34 19.46 -8.94 5.52
N SER A 35 18.64 -7.95 5.87
CA SER A 35 18.53 -6.70 5.11
C SER A 35 18.08 -5.57 6.01
N ILE A 36 18.51 -4.34 5.69
CA ILE A 36 18.02 -3.11 6.29
C ILE A 36 17.52 -2.20 5.19
N LEU A 37 16.27 -1.80 5.27
CA LEU A 37 15.61 -0.98 4.26
C LEU A 37 15.09 0.30 4.86
N ILE A 38 15.15 1.37 4.08
CA ILE A 38 14.40 2.60 4.36
C ILE A 38 13.02 2.43 3.70
N TYR A 39 11.97 2.53 4.50
CA TYR A 39 10.60 2.50 3.99
C TYR A 39 10.31 3.76 3.15
N PRO A 40 9.69 3.61 1.98
CA PRO A 40 9.43 4.73 1.07
C PRO A 40 8.28 5.60 1.60
N LYS A 41 8.52 6.35 2.67
CA LYS A 41 7.57 7.35 3.16
C LYS A 41 7.71 8.65 2.38
N THR A 42 6.58 9.30 2.21
CA THR A 42 6.54 10.65 1.68
C THR A 42 6.94 11.69 2.71
N GLN A 43 7.34 12.83 2.20
CA GLN A 43 7.92 13.99 2.86
C GLN A 43 7.22 14.54 4.12
N GLU A 44 5.99 14.12 4.41
CA GLU A 44 5.20 14.72 5.49
C GLU A 44 5.19 13.91 6.79
N SER A 45 5.77 12.73 6.80
CA SER A 45 5.69 11.83 7.96
C SER A 45 7.04 11.58 8.61
N TYR A 46 7.36 12.39 9.60
CA TYR A 46 8.35 12.05 10.61
C TYR A 46 7.69 11.16 11.69
N PRO A 47 8.40 10.17 12.23
CA PRO A 47 9.75 9.72 11.87
C PRO A 47 9.80 8.87 10.59
N PHE A 48 10.95 8.84 9.92
CA PHE A 48 11.21 7.88 8.85
C PHE A 48 11.21 6.46 9.41
N GLU A 49 10.76 5.49 8.61
CA GLU A 49 10.78 4.09 9.03
C GLU A 49 11.96 3.35 8.41
N ILE A 50 12.69 2.66 9.28
CA ILE A 50 13.74 1.72 8.90
C ILE A 50 13.23 0.32 9.21
N TRP A 51 13.29 -0.55 8.22
CA TRP A 51 12.93 -1.96 8.36
C TRP A 51 14.18 -2.80 8.51
N ILE A 52 14.32 -3.45 9.66
CA ILE A 52 15.36 -4.43 9.91
C ILE A 52 14.76 -5.81 9.71
N ILE A 53 15.33 -6.58 8.78
CA ILE A 53 14.79 -7.86 8.34
C ILE A 53 15.74 -8.96 8.80
N PHE A 54 15.19 -9.97 9.47
CA PHE A 54 15.89 -11.15 9.94
C PHE A 54 15.28 -12.42 9.32
N SER A 55 16.02 -13.53 9.30
CA SER A 55 15.43 -14.84 9.04
C SER A 55 14.52 -15.28 10.19
N ASN A 56 13.57 -16.17 9.94
CA ASN A 56 12.78 -16.77 11.02
C ASN A 56 13.66 -17.50 12.03
N ALA A 57 14.72 -18.16 11.57
CA ALA A 57 15.63 -18.88 12.44
C ALA A 57 16.34 -17.95 13.41
N SER A 58 16.83 -16.80 12.90
CA SER A 58 17.48 -15.78 13.75
C SER A 58 16.48 -15.20 14.75
N LEU A 59 15.25 -14.84 14.30
CA LEU A 59 14.22 -14.31 15.21
C LEU A 59 13.85 -15.31 16.32
N MET A 60 13.80 -16.60 16.01
CA MET A 60 13.52 -17.65 17.01
C MET A 60 14.69 -17.87 17.98
N SER A 61 15.92 -17.61 17.57
CA SER A 61 17.09 -17.69 18.45
C SER A 61 17.14 -16.57 19.50
N PHE A 62 16.49 -15.46 19.26
CA PHE A 62 16.43 -14.30 20.17
C PHE A 62 15.49 -14.50 21.38
N LYS A 63 15.30 -15.75 21.83
CA LYS A 63 14.30 -16.14 22.84
C LYS A 63 14.38 -15.38 24.18
N ASN A 64 15.53 -14.85 24.52
CA ASN A 64 15.80 -14.18 25.80
C ASN A 64 15.90 -12.65 25.68
N PHE A 65 15.61 -12.08 24.52
CA PHE A 65 15.71 -10.63 24.31
C PHE A 65 14.35 -9.96 24.45
N PRO A 66 14.27 -8.76 25.07
CA PRO A 66 13.05 -7.94 25.08
C PRO A 66 12.47 -7.67 23.69
N LEU A 67 13.33 -7.69 22.68
CA LEU A 67 12.99 -7.61 21.25
C LEU A 67 12.00 -8.68 20.77
N ARG A 68 11.97 -9.87 21.39
CA ARG A 68 11.14 -10.97 20.91
C ARG A 68 9.66 -10.63 20.93
N ASP A 69 9.19 -10.02 22.02
CA ASP A 69 7.77 -9.69 22.16
C ASP A 69 7.40 -8.55 21.20
N SER A 70 8.27 -7.57 21.04
CA SER A 70 8.13 -6.50 20.06
C SER A 70 8.15 -7.01 18.61
N ILE A 71 8.96 -8.04 18.30
CA ILE A 71 9.03 -8.69 16.99
C ILE A 71 7.76 -9.47 16.68
N LEU A 72 7.20 -10.18 17.68
CA LEU A 72 5.99 -10.98 17.49
C LEU A 72 4.72 -10.13 17.39
N GLU A 73 4.71 -8.97 18.02
CA GLU A 73 3.58 -8.03 18.06
C GLU A 73 3.62 -6.96 16.97
N TYR A 74 4.56 -7.01 16.03
CA TYR A 74 4.83 -5.91 15.09
C TYR A 74 5.22 -4.59 15.79
N GLY A 75 5.94 -4.72 16.93
CA GLY A 75 6.27 -3.59 17.80
C GLY A 75 7.18 -2.57 17.14
N ASN A 76 6.80 -1.34 17.32
CA ASN A 76 7.60 -0.18 16.94
C ASN A 76 8.61 0.10 18.06
N LEU A 77 9.87 -0.16 17.83
CA LEU A 77 10.93 0.27 18.72
C LEU A 77 11.31 1.72 18.38
N ILE A 78 10.91 2.63 19.26
CA ILE A 78 11.40 4.00 19.23
C ILE A 78 12.67 3.99 20.07
N SER A 79 13.80 4.40 19.52
CA SER A 79 15.00 4.63 20.30
C SER A 79 14.78 5.88 21.17
N ASP A 80 14.54 5.69 22.44
CA ASP A 80 14.28 6.77 23.42
C ASP A 80 15.45 7.74 23.64
N LYS A 81 16.62 7.47 23.06
CA LYS A 81 17.84 8.24 23.33
C LYS A 81 18.31 9.14 22.19
N SER A 82 17.68 9.09 21.05
CA SER A 82 18.04 10.00 19.97
C SER A 82 16.89 10.94 19.68
N SER A 83 17.20 12.21 19.48
CA SER A 83 16.38 13.18 18.77
C SER A 83 16.14 12.74 17.31
N SER A 84 16.20 11.44 17.04
CA SER A 84 16.26 10.84 15.74
C SER A 84 14.89 10.78 15.11
N SER A 85 14.82 11.25 13.89
CA SER A 85 13.68 11.23 13.00
C SER A 85 13.36 9.82 12.46
N PHE A 86 13.80 8.74 13.12
CA PHE A 86 13.68 7.37 12.64
C PHE A 86 12.92 6.47 13.60
N LYS A 87 12.11 5.60 13.02
CA LYS A 87 11.36 4.53 13.68
C LYS A 87 11.82 3.19 13.13
N ILE A 88 12.16 2.24 13.98
CA ILE A 88 12.57 0.90 13.57
C ILE A 88 11.36 -0.03 13.60
N ASN A 89 11.15 -0.75 12.51
CA ASN A 89 10.25 -1.88 12.44
C ASN A 89 11.05 -3.15 12.13
N ILE A 90 10.70 -4.25 12.79
CA ILE A 90 11.40 -5.53 12.64
C ILE A 90 10.50 -6.52 11.92
N PHE A 91 11.04 -7.20 10.92
CA PHE A 91 10.32 -8.15 10.11
C PHE A 91 11.06 -9.48 9.97
N SER A 92 10.28 -10.55 9.78
CA SER A 92 10.79 -11.81 9.29
C SER A 92 10.82 -11.81 7.77
N TYR A 93 11.92 -12.21 7.18
CA TYR A 93 12.08 -12.38 5.73
C TYR A 93 11.01 -13.31 5.16
N GLU A 94 10.83 -14.50 5.76
CA GLU A 94 9.90 -15.50 5.26
C GLU A 94 8.44 -15.04 5.39
N ARG A 95 8.10 -14.29 6.44
CA ARG A 95 6.77 -13.70 6.59
C ARG A 95 6.51 -12.62 5.55
N LEU A 96 7.46 -11.70 5.35
CA LEU A 96 7.35 -10.70 4.29
C LEU A 96 7.13 -11.38 2.93
N LYS A 97 7.97 -12.36 2.59
CA LYS A 97 7.86 -13.12 1.34
C LYS A 97 6.49 -13.80 1.20
N GLY A 98 5.98 -14.42 2.25
CA GLY A 98 4.63 -15.02 2.26
C GLY A 98 3.53 -13.99 2.08
N PHE A 99 3.65 -12.81 2.67
CA PHE A 99 2.68 -11.72 2.51
C PHE A 99 2.64 -11.15 1.10
N LEU A 100 3.80 -11.05 0.41
CA LEU A 100 3.88 -10.54 -0.96
C LEU A 100 3.06 -11.38 -1.95
N GLN A 101 2.88 -12.68 -1.66
CA GLN A 101 2.11 -13.60 -2.51
C GLN A 101 0.60 -13.51 -2.31
N ASN A 102 0.13 -12.84 -1.26
CA ASN A 102 -1.28 -12.67 -1.01
C ASN A 102 -1.88 -11.59 -1.93
N SER A 103 -3.21 -11.57 -2.04
CA SER A 103 -3.93 -10.63 -2.89
C SER A 103 -5.00 -9.88 -2.08
N ASN A 104 -4.56 -9.23 -1.02
CA ASN A 104 -5.36 -8.30 -0.24
C ASN A 104 -4.74 -6.90 -0.29
N SER A 105 -5.46 -5.90 0.22
CA SER A 105 -5.00 -4.51 0.22
C SER A 105 -3.65 -4.33 0.90
N ALA A 106 -3.45 -4.96 2.06
CA ALA A 106 -2.21 -4.84 2.82
C ALA A 106 -1.00 -5.42 2.04
N SER A 107 -1.21 -6.54 1.34
CA SER A 107 -0.16 -7.13 0.48
C SER A 107 0.16 -6.26 -0.72
N MET A 108 -0.81 -5.57 -1.30
CA MET A 108 -0.56 -4.64 -2.41
C MET A 108 0.23 -3.41 -1.95
N GLU A 109 -0.08 -2.87 -0.78
CA GLU A 109 0.69 -1.80 -0.16
C GLU A 109 2.12 -2.26 0.19
N LEU A 110 2.27 -3.48 0.69
CA LEU A 110 3.59 -4.07 0.96
C LEU A 110 4.40 -4.29 -0.32
N ASN A 111 3.77 -4.81 -1.39
CA ASN A 111 4.41 -4.96 -2.70
C ASN A 111 4.95 -3.63 -3.21
N TRP A 112 4.15 -2.57 -3.12
CA TRP A 112 4.58 -1.24 -3.49
C TRP A 112 5.74 -0.76 -2.61
N SER A 113 5.64 -0.96 -1.30
CA SER A 113 6.66 -0.52 -0.33
C SER A 113 8.01 -1.19 -0.56
N ILE A 114 8.02 -2.50 -0.79
CA ILE A 114 9.26 -3.26 -1.09
C ILE A 114 9.89 -2.78 -2.40
N ARG A 115 9.08 -2.56 -3.46
CA ARG A 115 9.60 -2.09 -4.76
C ARG A 115 10.22 -0.70 -4.70
N ASN A 116 9.76 0.14 -3.78
CA ASN A 116 10.18 1.54 -3.65
C ASN A 116 11.08 1.79 -2.44
N SER A 117 11.39 0.76 -1.64
CA SER A 117 12.32 0.88 -0.51
C SER A 117 13.76 1.09 -0.99
N ILE A 118 14.54 1.76 -0.14
CA ILE A 118 15.98 1.95 -0.37
C ILE A 118 16.71 0.93 0.52
N SER A 119 17.59 0.12 -0.07
CA SER A 119 18.41 -0.81 0.69
C SER A 119 19.63 -0.09 1.26
N LEU A 120 19.80 -0.17 2.59
CA LEU A 120 21.04 0.22 3.29
C LEU A 120 22.00 -0.96 3.38
N ILE A 121 21.47 -2.13 3.73
CA ILE A 121 22.21 -3.40 3.83
C ILE A 121 21.37 -4.47 3.13
N ASP A 122 22.01 -5.26 2.29
CA ASP A 122 21.39 -6.40 1.63
C ASP A 122 22.33 -7.62 1.65
N ASN A 123 22.28 -8.37 2.72
CA ASN A 123 23.05 -9.59 2.85
C ASN A 123 22.40 -10.71 2.04
N HIS A 124 23.20 -11.37 1.21
CA HIS A 124 22.76 -12.48 0.35
C HIS A 124 21.65 -12.12 -0.66
N ASN A 125 21.58 -10.86 -1.09
CA ASN A 125 20.57 -10.38 -2.06
C ASN A 125 19.11 -10.58 -1.62
N ARG A 126 18.84 -10.55 -0.32
CA ARG A 126 17.51 -10.82 0.22
C ARG A 126 16.50 -9.72 -0.12
N HIS A 127 16.93 -8.47 -0.14
CA HIS A 127 16.07 -7.38 -0.63
C HIS A 127 15.74 -7.56 -2.11
N PHE A 128 16.75 -7.87 -2.92
CA PHE A 128 16.55 -8.15 -4.34
C PHE A 128 15.54 -9.30 -4.56
N GLU A 129 15.64 -10.39 -3.80
CA GLU A 129 14.67 -11.49 -3.86
C GLU A 129 13.25 -11.04 -3.49
N LEU A 130 13.08 -10.19 -2.47
CA LEU A 130 11.77 -9.65 -2.11
C LEU A 130 11.20 -8.77 -3.21
N VAL A 131 12.02 -7.93 -3.84
CA VAL A 131 11.62 -7.10 -4.99
C VAL A 131 11.16 -7.97 -6.16
N GLU A 132 11.91 -9.02 -6.51
CA GLU A 132 11.52 -9.94 -7.57
C GLU A 132 10.24 -10.73 -7.22
N GLU A 133 10.10 -11.15 -5.97
CA GLU A 133 8.88 -11.82 -5.51
C GLU A 133 7.66 -10.88 -5.57
N SER A 134 7.84 -9.61 -5.22
CA SER A 134 6.77 -8.60 -5.29
C SER A 134 6.25 -8.36 -6.70
N LYS A 135 7.05 -8.67 -7.73
CA LYS A 135 6.68 -8.56 -9.15
C LYS A 135 5.97 -9.82 -9.68
N ARG A 136 6.04 -10.94 -8.95
CA ARG A 136 5.39 -12.20 -9.32
C ARG A 136 3.91 -12.13 -9.00
N ILE A 137 3.12 -11.74 -9.99
CA ILE A 137 1.69 -11.56 -9.80
C ILE A 137 0.98 -12.89 -10.03
N ASN A 138 0.20 -13.31 -9.04
CA ASN A 138 -0.81 -14.32 -9.27
C ASN A 138 -2.02 -13.65 -9.96
N LEU A 139 -2.09 -13.76 -11.29
CA LEU A 139 -3.13 -13.11 -12.10
C LEU A 139 -4.56 -13.40 -11.61
N LYS A 140 -4.83 -14.61 -11.15
CA LYS A 140 -6.17 -14.99 -10.65
C LYS A 140 -6.50 -14.24 -9.35
N ASN A 141 -5.54 -14.16 -8.45
CA ASN A 141 -5.72 -13.45 -7.18
C ASN A 141 -5.84 -11.95 -7.42
N HIS A 142 -5.04 -11.40 -8.31
CA HIS A 142 -5.08 -9.99 -8.71
C HIS A 142 -6.43 -9.63 -9.34
N GLU A 143 -6.93 -10.46 -10.24
CA GLU A 143 -8.27 -10.33 -10.82
C GLU A 143 -9.35 -10.35 -9.74
N ASN A 144 -9.27 -11.25 -8.77
CA ASN A 144 -10.24 -11.32 -7.66
C ASN A 144 -10.25 -10.03 -6.83
N LEU A 145 -9.08 -9.44 -6.57
CA LEU A 145 -8.99 -8.17 -5.84
C LEU A 145 -9.63 -7.03 -6.64
N ILE A 146 -9.30 -6.91 -7.93
CA ILE A 146 -9.92 -5.91 -8.81
C ILE A 146 -11.43 -6.11 -8.90
N ARG A 147 -11.88 -7.35 -9.01
CA ARG A 147 -13.30 -7.69 -8.98
C ARG A 147 -13.98 -7.19 -7.71
N ASN A 148 -13.40 -7.46 -6.54
CA ASN A 148 -13.97 -7.01 -5.27
C ASN A 148 -14.08 -5.49 -5.21
N TYR A 149 -13.05 -4.77 -5.61
CA TYR A 149 -13.09 -3.31 -5.68
C TYR A 149 -14.13 -2.81 -6.68
N PHE A 150 -14.21 -3.41 -7.86
CA PHE A 150 -15.18 -3.05 -8.89
C PHE A 150 -16.62 -3.24 -8.40
N LEU A 151 -16.90 -4.35 -7.70
CA LEU A 151 -18.20 -4.61 -7.11
C LEU A 151 -18.54 -3.62 -6.00
N SER A 152 -17.58 -3.25 -5.14
CA SER A 152 -17.77 -2.21 -4.12
C SER A 152 -18.13 -0.88 -4.76
N VAL A 153 -17.41 -0.48 -5.81
CA VAL A 153 -17.70 0.75 -6.56
C VAL A 153 -19.11 0.70 -7.17
N ASN A 154 -19.49 -0.40 -7.81
CA ASN A 154 -20.83 -0.55 -8.39
C ASN A 154 -21.93 -0.38 -7.32
N SER A 155 -21.74 -0.95 -6.13
CA SER A 155 -22.67 -0.79 -5.01
C SER A 155 -22.80 0.68 -4.56
N ILE A 156 -21.66 1.36 -4.42
CA ILE A 156 -21.65 2.80 -4.05
C ILE A 156 -22.32 3.62 -5.15
N VAL A 157 -21.97 3.41 -6.42
CA VAL A 157 -22.56 4.13 -7.56
C VAL A 157 -24.06 3.89 -7.67
N TYR A 158 -24.51 2.63 -7.44
CA TYR A 158 -25.94 2.32 -7.37
C TYR A 158 -26.65 3.11 -6.27
N SER A 159 -26.05 3.19 -5.09
CA SER A 159 -26.59 3.97 -3.97
C SER A 159 -26.65 5.46 -4.26
N ILE A 160 -25.61 6.02 -4.90
CA ILE A 160 -25.56 7.42 -5.34
C ILE A 160 -26.68 7.72 -6.34
N ASN A 161 -26.94 6.81 -7.28
CA ASN A 161 -27.93 7.04 -8.33
C ASN A 161 -29.37 6.93 -7.82
N ASN A 162 -29.63 6.07 -6.84
CA ASN A 162 -30.98 5.76 -6.37
C ASN A 162 -31.40 6.52 -5.10
N ASN A 163 -30.47 6.89 -4.26
CA ASN A 163 -30.74 7.46 -2.94
C ASN A 163 -30.10 8.82 -2.78
N ASN A 164 -30.31 9.82 -3.41
CA ASN A 164 -29.72 11.18 -3.30
C ASN A 164 -29.04 11.57 -1.94
N LYS A 165 -28.94 10.65 -0.98
CA LYS A 165 -28.33 10.78 0.36
C LYS A 165 -27.18 9.80 0.53
N CYS A 166 -26.11 9.98 -0.22
CA CYS A 166 -24.85 9.36 0.12
C CYS A 166 -24.12 10.21 1.15
N ASN A 167 -23.53 9.56 2.15
CA ASN A 167 -22.70 10.27 3.11
C ASN A 167 -21.26 10.45 2.57
N ASP A 168 -20.55 11.40 3.16
CA ASP A 168 -19.18 11.74 2.75
C ASP A 168 -18.24 10.53 2.79
N LEU A 169 -18.50 9.58 3.69
CA LEU A 169 -17.71 8.35 3.82
C LEU A 169 -17.79 7.50 2.55
N MET A 170 -18.97 7.34 1.96
CA MET A 170 -19.14 6.55 0.73
C MET A 170 -18.40 7.17 -0.47
N TYR A 171 -18.39 8.49 -0.56
CA TYR A 171 -17.66 9.18 -1.63
C TYR A 171 -16.15 9.10 -1.44
N ASN A 172 -15.67 9.26 -0.21
CA ASN A 172 -14.24 9.09 0.09
C ASN A 172 -13.78 7.66 -0.21
N GLU A 173 -14.59 6.66 0.13
CA GLU A 173 -14.33 5.26 -0.21
C GLU A 173 -14.31 5.05 -1.72
N LEU A 174 -15.27 5.63 -2.46
CA LEU A 174 -15.31 5.57 -3.92
C LEU A 174 -14.02 6.10 -4.56
N ILE A 175 -13.58 7.30 -4.15
CA ILE A 175 -12.37 7.93 -4.66
C ILE A 175 -11.14 7.08 -4.33
N LEU A 176 -11.04 6.59 -3.10
CA LEU A 176 -9.96 5.73 -2.65
C LEU A 176 -9.87 4.44 -3.49
N ILE A 177 -11.00 3.79 -3.71
CA ILE A 177 -11.07 2.56 -4.51
C ILE A 177 -10.71 2.85 -5.97
N PHE A 178 -11.15 3.97 -6.54
CA PHE A 178 -10.79 4.37 -7.90
C PHE A 178 -9.28 4.51 -8.07
N MET A 179 -8.62 5.18 -7.13
CA MET A 179 -7.17 5.34 -7.16
C MET A 179 -6.45 3.99 -7.01
N ARG A 180 -6.96 3.09 -6.15
CA ARG A 180 -6.41 1.74 -5.98
C ARG A 180 -6.56 0.89 -7.23
N ILE A 181 -7.75 0.88 -7.85
CA ILE A 181 -7.97 0.13 -9.10
C ILE A 181 -7.06 0.65 -10.21
N GLY A 182 -6.93 1.97 -10.37
CA GLY A 182 -6.03 2.55 -11.37
C GLY A 182 -4.59 2.06 -11.20
N ASN A 183 -4.08 2.12 -9.97
CA ASN A 183 -2.73 1.62 -9.65
C ASN A 183 -2.59 0.10 -9.91
N LEU A 184 -3.58 -0.71 -9.53
CA LEU A 184 -3.58 -2.16 -9.80
C LEU A 184 -3.58 -2.48 -11.28
N LEU A 185 -4.29 -1.72 -12.09
CA LEU A 185 -4.37 -1.95 -13.53
C LEU A 185 -3.07 -1.59 -14.24
N GLU A 186 -2.40 -0.51 -13.86
CA GLU A 186 -1.20 -0.02 -14.53
C GLU A 186 0.11 -0.48 -13.87
N LYS A 187 0.15 -0.64 -12.54
CA LYS A 187 1.39 -0.95 -11.77
C LYS A 187 1.35 -2.27 -10.98
N ASP A 188 0.22 -2.97 -10.98
CA ASP A 188 0.01 -4.24 -10.29
C ASP A 188 0.10 -4.19 -8.75
N CYS A 189 0.25 -3.02 -8.18
CA CYS A 189 0.23 -2.76 -6.74
C CYS A 189 -0.17 -1.30 -6.52
N PHE A 190 -0.42 -0.93 -5.28
CA PHE A 190 -0.71 0.46 -4.91
C PHE A 190 -0.04 0.83 -3.59
N PRO A 191 0.26 2.10 -3.37
CA PRO A 191 0.88 2.58 -2.14
C PRO A 191 -0.12 2.66 -0.98
N PRO A 192 0.38 2.86 0.25
CA PRO A 192 -0.44 3.32 1.37
C PRO A 192 -1.19 4.61 1.04
N VAL A 193 -2.32 4.82 1.74
CA VAL A 193 -3.25 5.95 1.48
C VAL A 193 -2.53 7.31 1.45
N ALA A 194 -1.55 7.51 2.32
CA ALA A 194 -0.80 8.77 2.41
C ALA A 194 -0.08 9.17 1.09
N VAL A 195 0.23 8.22 0.23
CA VAL A 195 0.96 8.44 -1.04
C VAL A 195 0.11 8.15 -2.25
N LEU A 196 -1.09 7.62 -2.05
CA LEU A 196 -1.92 7.05 -3.12
C LEU A 196 -2.29 8.09 -4.18
N GLU A 197 -2.62 9.31 -3.78
CA GLU A 197 -2.98 10.38 -4.71
C GLU A 197 -1.78 10.78 -5.59
N ASN A 198 -0.58 10.89 -4.99
CA ASN A 198 0.63 11.24 -5.72
C ASN A 198 1.01 10.15 -6.74
N GLU A 199 0.92 8.88 -6.36
CA GLU A 199 1.13 7.77 -7.28
C GLU A 199 0.08 7.73 -8.38
N PHE A 200 -1.19 7.89 -8.02
CA PHE A 200 -2.29 7.92 -8.98
C PHE A 200 -2.10 9.03 -10.02
N ARG A 201 -1.62 10.20 -9.61
CA ARG A 201 -1.30 11.33 -10.51
C ARG A 201 -0.34 10.96 -11.63
N SER A 202 0.58 10.03 -11.38
CA SER A 202 1.57 9.57 -12.36
C SER A 202 1.00 8.62 -13.42
N LEU A 203 -0.15 8.00 -13.16
CA LEU A 203 -0.81 7.03 -14.04
C LEU A 203 -1.49 7.72 -15.24
N GLU A 204 -1.66 7.02 -16.34
CA GLU A 204 -2.41 7.56 -17.48
C GLU A 204 -3.87 7.84 -17.14
N ILE A 205 -4.51 6.91 -16.41
CA ILE A 205 -5.87 7.12 -15.91
C ILE A 205 -5.91 8.25 -14.87
N GLY A 206 -4.86 8.40 -14.08
CA GLY A 206 -4.73 9.47 -13.08
C GLY A 206 -4.63 10.84 -13.73
N LYS A 207 -3.80 11.02 -14.74
CA LYS A 207 -3.70 12.26 -15.52
C LYS A 207 -5.04 12.70 -16.09
N LYS A 208 -5.86 11.71 -16.51
CA LYS A 208 -7.19 11.98 -17.08
C LYS A 208 -8.22 12.38 -16.05
N TYR A 209 -8.19 11.79 -14.84
CA TYR A 209 -9.31 11.86 -13.91
C TYR A 209 -9.02 12.55 -12.57
N LEU A 210 -7.76 12.78 -12.20
CA LEU A 210 -7.42 13.32 -10.88
C LEU A 210 -8.11 14.66 -10.59
N ALA A 211 -8.09 15.58 -11.57
CA ALA A 211 -8.77 16.88 -11.41
C ALA A 211 -10.26 16.71 -11.18
N ASN A 212 -10.89 15.75 -11.87
CA ASN A 212 -12.32 15.47 -11.73
C ASN A 212 -12.64 14.81 -10.38
N LEU A 213 -11.78 13.91 -9.89
CA LEU A 213 -11.95 13.30 -8.57
C LEU A 213 -11.77 14.34 -7.46
N ASN A 214 -10.80 15.24 -7.59
CA ASN A 214 -10.62 16.35 -6.65
C ASN A 214 -11.83 17.31 -6.66
N TYR A 215 -12.40 17.60 -7.83
CA TYR A 215 -13.64 18.38 -7.90
C TYR A 215 -14.80 17.71 -7.15
N ILE A 216 -14.96 16.39 -7.28
CA ILE A 216 -15.97 15.63 -6.53
C ILE A 216 -15.68 15.72 -5.02
N LYS A 217 -14.42 15.54 -4.62
CA LYS A 217 -13.97 15.63 -3.24
C LYS A 217 -14.27 17.00 -2.61
N ASP A 218 -13.97 18.08 -3.33
CA ASP A 218 -14.21 19.44 -2.87
C ASP A 218 -15.73 19.73 -2.70
N LYS A 219 -16.57 19.20 -3.59
CA LYS A 219 -18.02 19.29 -3.45
C LYS A 219 -18.53 18.61 -2.18
N ILE A 220 -18.02 17.42 -1.90
CA ILE A 220 -18.37 16.66 -0.69
C ILE A 220 -17.98 17.44 0.57
N TYR A 221 -16.74 17.91 0.65
CA TYR A 221 -16.25 18.64 1.83
C TYR A 221 -16.94 19.99 2.03
N SER A 222 -17.50 20.59 0.99
CA SER A 222 -18.32 21.80 1.10
C SER A 222 -19.78 21.52 1.44
N GLY A 223 -20.16 20.26 1.68
CA GLY A 223 -21.55 19.86 1.99
C GLY A 223 -22.52 20.06 0.82
N GLN A 224 -22.01 20.14 -0.40
CA GLN A 224 -22.83 20.33 -1.60
C GLN A 224 -23.29 18.98 -2.16
N GLU A 225 -24.51 18.91 -2.64
CA GLU A 225 -25.00 17.74 -3.36
C GLU A 225 -24.23 17.52 -4.66
N LEU A 226 -24.06 16.25 -5.03
CA LEU A 226 -23.46 15.90 -6.32
C LEU A 226 -24.38 16.35 -7.46
N THR A 227 -23.80 17.14 -8.33
CA THR A 227 -24.46 17.58 -9.56
C THR A 227 -24.58 16.43 -10.56
N PRO A 228 -25.47 16.51 -11.56
CA PRO A 228 -25.50 15.58 -12.69
C PRO A 228 -24.12 15.39 -13.33
N ASP A 229 -23.34 16.47 -13.48
CA ASP A 229 -21.98 16.41 -14.02
C ASP A 229 -21.04 15.52 -13.20
N SER A 230 -21.15 15.54 -11.86
CA SER A 230 -20.36 14.67 -10.99
C SER A 230 -20.72 13.19 -11.19
N LYS A 231 -22.00 12.88 -11.38
CA LYS A 231 -22.47 11.52 -11.71
C LYS A 231 -21.94 11.06 -13.07
N ASP A 232 -21.92 11.93 -14.05
CA ASP A 232 -21.37 11.65 -15.38
C ASP A 232 -19.86 11.41 -15.35
N ILE A 233 -19.12 12.13 -14.53
CA ILE A 233 -17.70 11.90 -14.29
C ILE A 233 -17.47 10.49 -13.74
N ILE A 234 -18.21 10.09 -12.72
CA ILE A 234 -18.14 8.77 -12.09
C ILE A 234 -18.43 7.67 -13.14
N ASN A 235 -19.50 7.83 -13.91
CA ASN A 235 -19.89 6.86 -14.92
C ASN A 235 -18.86 6.73 -16.06
N ARG A 236 -18.25 7.83 -16.51
CA ARG A 236 -17.16 7.82 -17.49
C ARG A 236 -15.91 7.12 -16.94
N PHE A 237 -15.54 7.40 -15.70
CA PHE A 237 -14.44 6.71 -15.05
C PHE A 237 -14.68 5.21 -14.97
N MET A 238 -15.87 4.78 -14.56
CA MET A 238 -16.26 3.36 -14.53
C MET A 238 -16.19 2.70 -15.91
N SER A 239 -16.62 3.40 -16.95
CA SER A 239 -16.53 2.90 -18.34
C SER A 239 -15.08 2.68 -18.74
N ASP A 240 -14.19 3.60 -18.44
CA ASP A 240 -12.77 3.48 -18.81
C ASP A 240 -12.05 2.41 -17.99
N ILE A 241 -12.32 2.31 -16.68
CA ILE A 241 -11.83 1.19 -15.87
C ILE A 241 -12.30 -0.14 -16.45
N SER A 242 -13.57 -0.25 -16.85
CA SER A 242 -14.09 -1.47 -17.45
C SER A 242 -13.31 -1.87 -18.70
N LYS A 243 -12.98 -0.92 -19.57
CA LYS A 243 -12.14 -1.17 -20.75
C LYS A 243 -10.75 -1.68 -20.39
N LEU A 244 -10.12 -1.07 -19.38
CA LEU A 244 -8.79 -1.50 -18.91
C LEU A 244 -8.82 -2.89 -18.28
N VAL A 245 -9.85 -3.22 -17.52
CA VAL A 245 -10.05 -4.57 -16.96
C VAL A 245 -10.21 -5.60 -18.07
N ILE A 246 -11.03 -5.28 -19.09
CA ILE A 246 -11.22 -6.15 -20.26
C ILE A 246 -9.90 -6.32 -21.02
N ALA A 247 -9.16 -5.26 -21.24
CA ALA A 247 -7.86 -5.33 -21.91
C ALA A 247 -6.85 -6.20 -21.16
N LYS A 248 -6.83 -6.13 -19.82
CA LYS A 248 -5.88 -6.87 -18.98
C LYS A 248 -6.25 -8.34 -18.79
N PHE A 249 -7.52 -8.65 -18.61
CA PHE A 249 -8.01 -9.99 -18.23
C PHE A 249 -8.87 -10.68 -19.31
N GLY A 250 -9.16 -10.01 -20.42
CA GLY A 250 -9.93 -10.53 -21.53
C GLY A 250 -11.45 -10.34 -21.40
N ASN A 251 -12.14 -10.55 -22.51
CA ASN A 251 -13.57 -10.22 -22.68
C ASN A 251 -14.53 -11.20 -22.00
N THR A 252 -14.03 -12.25 -21.37
CA THR A 252 -14.85 -13.35 -20.81
C THR A 252 -15.35 -13.08 -19.40
N LYS A 253 -15.22 -11.84 -18.90
CA LYS A 253 -15.54 -11.52 -17.50
C LYS A 253 -17.02 -11.24 -17.32
N LYS A 254 -17.82 -12.31 -17.25
CA LYS A 254 -19.26 -12.25 -17.02
C LYS A 254 -19.64 -11.45 -15.76
N TRP A 255 -18.78 -11.46 -14.74
CA TRP A 255 -19.05 -10.78 -13.48
C TRP A 255 -19.19 -9.25 -13.60
N MET A 256 -18.62 -8.62 -14.61
CA MET A 256 -18.76 -7.16 -14.82
C MET A 256 -20.16 -6.78 -15.28
N ASN A 257 -20.86 -7.70 -15.96
CA ASN A 257 -22.19 -7.47 -16.54
C ASN A 257 -23.27 -8.30 -15.82
N ASP A 258 -22.92 -9.00 -14.75
CA ASP A 258 -23.87 -9.82 -14.00
C ASP A 258 -24.64 -8.93 -13.00
N PRO A 259 -25.95 -8.74 -13.15
CA PRO A 259 -26.76 -7.98 -12.20
C PRO A 259 -26.74 -8.57 -10.78
N ASN A 260 -26.47 -9.89 -10.65
CA ASN A 260 -26.32 -10.54 -9.35
C ASN A 260 -24.93 -10.35 -8.73
N SER A 261 -24.00 -9.74 -9.45
CA SER A 261 -22.64 -9.49 -8.92
C SER A 261 -22.65 -8.66 -7.64
N LEU A 262 -23.68 -7.84 -7.43
CA LEU A 262 -23.91 -7.09 -6.18
C LEU A 262 -24.18 -8.01 -4.97
N ASN A 263 -24.68 -9.22 -5.19
CA ASN A 263 -24.95 -10.18 -4.11
C ASN A 263 -23.70 -10.92 -3.63
N TYR A 264 -22.58 -10.82 -4.35
CA TYR A 264 -21.30 -11.45 -3.97
C TYR A 264 -20.40 -10.56 -3.11
N ILE A 265 -20.86 -9.34 -2.76
CA ILE A 265 -20.08 -8.34 -2.02
C ILE A 265 -19.98 -8.66 -0.53
N LEU A 266 -20.90 -9.45 0.01
CA LEU A 266 -20.84 -9.82 1.42
C LEU A 266 -19.84 -10.98 1.58
N PRO A 267 -18.65 -10.75 2.15
CA PRO A 267 -17.87 -11.85 2.65
C PRO A 267 -18.71 -12.55 3.71
N ASN A 268 -18.83 -13.86 3.58
CA ASN A 268 -19.33 -14.68 4.70
C ASN A 268 -18.34 -14.50 5.85
N PHE A 269 -18.55 -13.51 6.68
CA PHE A 269 -18.01 -13.47 8.02
C PHE A 269 -18.77 -14.54 8.82
N LYS A 270 -18.23 -15.76 8.78
CA LYS A 270 -18.49 -16.78 9.78
C LYS A 270 -17.28 -16.87 10.68
#